data_ae0728c8c1e6c6b06726c1ca3d308b9f
#
_entry.id   ae0728c8c1e6c6b06726c1ca3d308b9f
#
_cell.length_a   1.000
_cell.length_b   1.000
_cell.length_c   1.000
_cell.angle_alpha   90.00
_cell.angle_beta   90.00
_cell.angle_gamma   90.00
#
_symmetry.space_group_name_H-M   'P 1'
#
loop_
_entity.id
_entity.type
_entity.pdbx_description
1 polymer ?
#
loop_
_entity_poly.entity_id
_entity_poly.type
_entity_poly.pdbx_seq_one_letter_code
_entity_poly.pdbx_strand_id
1 'polypeptide(L)'
;RVFAVAVNYPAHSTEVKYAAPSRPLIFYKAPSNFVAPGGTLNSNKAITSKFDYEGELAVVIGRTCKDATVENALDFVVGVCALND
;
A
#
# COMPACT_ATOMS: atom_id res chain seq x y z
N ARG A 1 0.82 8.24 -9.53
CA ARG A 1 1.19 8.41 -8.10
C ARG A 1 0.70 7.20 -7.33
N VAL A 2 1.47 6.75 -6.36
CA VAL A 2 1.06 5.68 -5.46
C VAL A 2 1.17 6.17 -4.03
N PHE A 3 0.10 5.95 -3.27
CA PHE A 3 0.03 6.23 -1.85
C PHE A 3 -0.20 4.92 -1.11
N ALA A 4 0.47 4.71 -0.03
CA ALA A 4 0.29 3.55 0.83
C ALA A 4 -0.31 3.98 2.17
N VAL A 5 -0.96 3.03 2.85
CA VAL A 5 -1.61 3.25 4.15
C VAL A 5 -0.98 2.31 5.16
N ALA A 6 -0.24 2.88 6.11
CA ALA A 6 0.43 2.08 7.14
C ALA A 6 -0.57 1.52 8.17
N VAL A 7 -0.25 0.33 8.67
CA VAL A 7 -1.00 -0.36 9.76
C VAL A 7 -2.50 -0.48 9.46
N ASN A 8 -2.84 -0.77 8.21
CA ASN A 8 -4.21 -0.80 7.72
C ASN A 8 -4.92 -2.15 7.93
N TYR A 9 -4.18 -3.19 8.32
CA TYR A 9 -4.73 -4.54 8.55
C TYR A 9 -4.78 -4.84 10.04
N PRO A 10 -5.97 -5.13 10.62
CA PRO A 10 -6.11 -5.38 12.06
C PRO A 10 -5.25 -6.53 12.57
N ALA A 11 -5.11 -7.60 11.78
CA ALA A 11 -4.26 -8.75 12.14
C ALA A 11 -2.79 -8.33 12.29
N HIS A 12 -2.27 -7.56 11.32
CA HIS A 12 -0.91 -7.03 11.36
C HIS A 12 -0.70 -6.07 12.54
N SER A 13 -1.67 -5.18 12.79
CA SER A 13 -1.65 -4.28 13.95
C SER A 13 -1.47 -5.05 15.27
N THR A 14 -2.17 -6.19 15.42
CA THR A 14 -2.07 -7.05 16.57
C THR A 14 -0.70 -7.74 16.67
N GLU A 15 -0.19 -8.24 15.55
CA GLU A 15 1.11 -8.91 15.47
C GLU A 15 2.27 -7.99 15.88
N VAL A 16 2.30 -6.77 15.35
CA VAL A 16 3.33 -5.79 15.67
C VAL A 16 3.09 -5.04 16.97
N LYS A 17 2.02 -5.34 17.68
CA LYS A 17 1.61 -4.69 18.95
C LYS A 17 1.50 -3.17 18.82
N TYR A 18 1.07 -2.70 17.68
CA TYR A 18 0.85 -1.28 17.40
C TYR A 18 -0.65 -0.99 17.39
N ALA A 19 -1.09 -0.02 18.16
CA ALA A 19 -2.49 0.36 18.20
C ALA A 19 -2.97 0.84 16.83
N ALA A 20 -4.14 0.38 16.39
CA ALA A 20 -4.71 0.82 15.13
C ALA A 20 -4.87 2.35 15.13
N PRO A 21 -4.36 3.06 14.11
CA PRO A 21 -4.47 4.51 14.03
C PRO A 21 -5.94 4.96 13.95
N SER A 22 -6.29 6.05 14.61
CA SER A 22 -7.64 6.65 14.52
C SER A 22 -7.91 7.32 13.17
N ARG A 23 -6.87 7.55 12.37
CA ARG A 23 -6.92 8.08 11.01
C ARG A 23 -5.93 7.33 10.14
N PRO A 24 -6.19 7.18 8.82
CA PRO A 24 -5.23 6.56 7.91
C PRO A 24 -3.87 7.27 7.96
N LEU A 25 -2.81 6.52 8.13
CA LEU A 25 -1.43 7.01 8.02
C LEU A 25 -1.00 6.83 6.56
N ILE A 26 -1.06 7.90 5.79
CA ILE A 26 -0.82 7.89 4.34
C ILE A 26 0.61 8.35 4.07
N PHE A 27 1.32 7.61 3.21
CA PHE A 27 2.64 7.98 2.73
C PHE A 27 2.79 7.75 1.23
N TYR A 28 3.76 8.42 0.63
CA TYR A 28 4.00 8.39 -0.81
C TYR A 28 5.05 7.34 -1.17
N LYS A 29 4.76 6.55 -2.21
CA LYS A 29 5.72 5.64 -2.83
C LYS A 29 6.27 6.26 -4.12
N ALA A 30 7.60 6.39 -4.20
CA ALA A 30 8.25 6.91 -5.39
C ALA A 30 8.06 5.96 -6.59
N PRO A 31 7.70 6.44 -7.78
CA PRO A 31 7.52 5.58 -8.96
C PRO A 31 8.76 4.76 -9.33
N SER A 32 9.96 5.26 -9.02
CA SER A 32 11.21 4.54 -9.22
C SER A 32 11.37 3.26 -8.41
N ASN A 33 10.53 3.07 -7.38
CA ASN A 33 10.58 1.90 -6.51
C ASN A 33 9.70 0.74 -7.00
N PHE A 34 9.01 0.92 -8.13
CA PHE A 34 8.13 -0.13 -8.65
C PHE A 34 8.84 -1.07 -9.59
N VAL A 35 8.61 -2.34 -9.38
CA VAL A 35 9.03 -3.43 -10.25
C VAL A 35 7.79 -4.05 -10.88
N ALA A 36 7.84 -4.33 -12.18
CA ALA A 36 6.75 -4.97 -12.90
C ALA A 36 6.48 -6.39 -12.38
N PRO A 37 5.27 -6.93 -12.56
CA PRO A 37 4.97 -8.32 -12.25
C PRO A 37 6.00 -9.29 -12.86
N GLY A 38 6.48 -10.24 -12.05
CA GLY A 38 7.52 -11.19 -12.46
C GLY A 38 8.96 -10.63 -12.43
N GLY A 39 9.12 -9.36 -12.10
CA GLY A 39 10.44 -8.76 -11.90
C GLY A 39 11.13 -9.20 -10.60
N THR A 40 12.41 -8.93 -10.51
CA THR A 40 13.24 -9.34 -9.37
C THR A 40 13.47 -8.18 -8.42
N LEU A 41 13.23 -8.40 -7.15
CA LEU A 41 13.63 -7.49 -6.06
C LEU A 41 14.99 -7.94 -5.52
N ASN A 42 15.95 -7.03 -5.49
CA ASN A 42 17.28 -7.29 -4.99
C ASN A 42 17.38 -6.89 -3.52
N SER A 43 17.55 -7.88 -2.65
CA SER A 43 17.87 -7.64 -1.24
C SER A 43 19.34 -7.26 -1.10
N ASN A 44 19.62 -6.08 -0.56
CA ASN A 44 20.99 -5.68 -0.23
C ASN A 44 21.31 -6.07 1.21
N LYS A 45 21.99 -7.21 1.37
CA LYS A 45 22.38 -7.75 2.67
C LYS A 45 23.35 -6.84 3.46
N ALA A 46 24.04 -5.92 2.79
CA ALA A 46 24.88 -4.92 3.46
C ALA A 46 24.05 -3.85 4.18
N ILE A 47 22.79 -3.65 3.76
CA ILE A 47 21.88 -2.66 4.36
C ILE A 47 20.97 -3.31 5.40
N THR A 48 20.39 -4.49 5.09
CA THR A 48 19.48 -5.18 5.99
C THR A 48 19.59 -6.70 5.88
N SER A 49 19.48 -7.38 7.01
CA SER A 49 19.27 -8.83 7.09
C SER A 49 17.79 -9.21 7.28
N LYS A 50 16.90 -8.21 7.34
CA LYS A 50 15.47 -8.37 7.63
C LYS A 50 14.60 -7.91 6.47
N PHE A 51 15.01 -8.26 5.25
CA PHE A 51 14.18 -8.04 4.07
C PHE A 51 12.98 -8.98 4.13
N ASP A 52 11.78 -8.42 4.05
CA ASP A 52 10.53 -9.17 4.20
C ASP A 52 9.55 -8.78 3.09
N TYR A 53 8.46 -9.52 2.98
CA TYR A 53 7.36 -9.24 2.05
C TYR A 53 6.20 -8.57 2.79
N GLU A 54 5.45 -7.75 2.08
CA GLU A 54 4.23 -7.12 2.58
C GLU A 54 3.12 -7.25 1.54
N GLY A 55 2.26 -8.27 1.72
CA GLY A 55 1.14 -8.52 0.83
C GLY A 55 0.04 -7.48 1.01
N GLU A 56 -0.27 -6.72 -0.05
CA GLU A 56 -1.19 -5.60 -0.03
C GLU A 56 -2.31 -5.72 -1.07
N LEU A 57 -3.46 -5.12 -0.77
CA LEU A 57 -4.51 -4.83 -1.74
C LEU A 57 -4.33 -3.42 -2.29
N ALA A 58 -3.94 -3.33 -3.55
CA ALA A 58 -3.87 -2.05 -4.24
C ALA A 58 -5.19 -1.71 -4.92
N VAL A 59 -5.67 -0.49 -4.70
CA VAL A 59 -6.88 0.07 -5.33
C VAL A 59 -6.46 1.04 -6.41
N VAL A 60 -6.93 0.82 -7.64
CA VAL A 60 -6.60 1.64 -8.80
C VAL A 60 -7.66 2.69 -9.02
N ILE A 61 -7.28 3.97 -8.93
CA ILE A 61 -8.16 5.11 -9.21
C ILE A 61 -8.13 5.41 -10.70
N GLY A 62 -9.27 5.30 -11.37
CA GLY A 62 -9.40 5.39 -12.82
C GLY A 62 -9.70 6.77 -13.38
N ARG A 63 -10.08 7.73 -12.55
CA ARG A 63 -10.38 9.12 -12.95
C ARG A 63 -10.02 10.09 -11.84
N THR A 64 -9.88 11.38 -12.16
CA THR A 64 -9.61 12.40 -11.15
C THR A 64 -10.66 12.37 -10.04
N CYS A 65 -10.18 12.25 -8.81
CA CYS A 65 -10.99 12.19 -7.61
C CYS A 65 -10.59 13.34 -6.68
N LYS A 66 -11.59 14.14 -6.27
CA LYS A 66 -11.44 15.19 -5.27
C LYS A 66 -12.73 15.29 -4.47
N ASP A 67 -12.60 15.44 -3.16
CA ASP A 67 -13.72 15.62 -2.22
C ASP A 67 -14.79 14.51 -2.34
N ALA A 68 -14.36 13.26 -2.57
CA ALA A 68 -15.26 12.11 -2.63
C ALA A 68 -15.89 11.86 -1.25
N THR A 69 -17.17 11.47 -1.27
CA THR A 69 -17.88 11.02 -0.08
C THR A 69 -17.81 9.49 0.03
N VAL A 70 -18.23 8.95 1.17
CA VAL A 70 -18.30 7.50 1.38
C VAL A 70 -19.23 6.84 0.34
N GLU A 71 -20.33 7.53 -0.02
CA GLU A 71 -21.34 7.03 -0.95
C GLU A 71 -20.83 6.93 -2.39
N ASN A 72 -19.93 7.82 -2.81
CA ASN A 72 -19.47 7.89 -4.19
C ASN A 72 -17.99 7.52 -4.40
N ALA A 73 -17.24 7.22 -3.33
CA ALA A 73 -15.80 6.94 -3.43
C ALA A 73 -15.49 5.76 -4.38
N LEU A 74 -16.31 4.73 -4.40
CA LEU A 74 -16.13 3.56 -5.26
C LEU A 74 -16.34 3.86 -6.75
N ASP A 75 -17.03 4.94 -7.11
CA ASP A 75 -17.21 5.34 -8.51
C ASP A 75 -15.91 5.78 -9.19
N PHE A 76 -14.88 6.05 -8.40
CA PHE A 76 -13.56 6.43 -8.89
C PHE A 76 -12.61 5.25 -9.05
N VAL A 77 -12.99 4.07 -8.54
CA VAL A 77 -12.18 2.85 -8.59
C VAL A 77 -12.40 2.15 -9.93
N VAL A 78 -11.32 1.88 -10.67
CA VAL A 78 -11.36 1.11 -11.92
C VAL A 78 -11.03 -0.37 -11.70
N GLY A 79 -10.37 -0.69 -10.61
CA GLY A 79 -10.03 -2.08 -10.28
C GLY A 79 -9.15 -2.19 -9.04
N VAL A 80 -8.84 -3.44 -8.71
CA VAL A 80 -7.96 -3.79 -7.60
C VAL A 80 -6.93 -4.82 -8.07
N CYS A 81 -5.77 -4.85 -7.44
CA CYS A 81 -4.76 -5.87 -7.68
C CYS A 81 -3.97 -6.20 -6.41
N ALA A 82 -3.28 -7.32 -6.43
CA ALA A 82 -2.28 -7.63 -5.40
C ALA A 82 -1.01 -6.81 -5.64
N LEU A 83 -0.37 -6.39 -4.57
CA LEU A 83 0.90 -5.69 -4.56
C LEU A 83 1.75 -6.27 -3.44
N ASN A 84 3.06 -6.31 -3.64
CA ASN A 84 4.01 -6.58 -2.57
C ASN A 84 4.75 -5.26 -2.22
N ASP A 85 4.55 -4.79 -1.01
CA ASP A 85 5.16 -3.53 -0.57
C ASP A 85 6.57 -3.76 0.03
#